data_b0912c80dc75659aa83c4bc79fac9ad7
#
_entry.id   b0912c80dc75659aa83c4bc79fac9ad7
#
_cell.length_a   1.000
_cell.length_b   1.000
_cell.length_c   1.000
_cell.angle_alpha   90.00
_cell.angle_beta   90.00
_cell.angle_gamma   90.00
#
_symmetry.space_group_name_H-M   'P 1'
#
loop_
_entity.id
_entity.type
_entity.pdbx_description
1 polymer ?
#
loop_
_entity_poly.entity_id
_entity_poly.type
_entity_poly.pdbx_seq_one_letter_code
_entity_poly.pdbx_strand_id
1 'polypeptide(L)'
;MKGRHIDIMGFVNLTDDSFYAASRCVDVPEVVKTVRNMLDEGATIIDFGACSSRPGSEPVGPEEEWKRLEPVLREVREMWPDLEISIDTSWASVVSQAYDLIGKFIVNDISAGEDDPQMLPLVGRLGLRFIAMHKRGDSRTMQSMTDYEDVVEEVICYFKEFAAKAERNSVKDWILDPGFGFAKTVSQNYQMMRNLRKFRRPYASFEMPKILVGVSRKSMIYKPLEITPEEALPQTQVLHLKALQEGADMLRVHDVAEAKRTVEVYWRLC
;
A
#
# COMPACT_ATOMS: atom_id res chain seq x y z
N MET A 1 10.84 25.91 -7.49
CA MET A 1 10.82 24.51 -7.96
C MET A 1 9.37 24.12 -8.20
N LYS A 2 8.99 23.56 -9.37
CA LYS A 2 7.66 22.95 -9.51
C LYS A 2 7.63 21.81 -8.51
N GLY A 3 6.73 21.88 -7.53
CA GLY A 3 6.66 20.91 -6.44
C GLY A 3 6.48 19.48 -6.97
N ARG A 4 7.18 18.52 -6.36
CA ARG A 4 6.99 17.09 -6.61
C ARG A 4 5.53 16.73 -6.28
N HIS A 5 4.81 16.06 -7.16
CA HIS A 5 3.47 15.59 -6.85
C HIS A 5 3.54 14.55 -5.72
N ILE A 6 2.69 14.69 -4.70
CA ILE A 6 2.55 13.73 -3.60
C ILE A 6 1.16 13.12 -3.70
N ASP A 7 1.11 11.81 -3.82
CA ASP A 7 -0.14 11.06 -3.86
C ASP A 7 -0.61 10.74 -2.43
N ILE A 8 -1.90 10.90 -2.16
CA ILE A 8 -2.54 10.46 -0.92
C ILE A 8 -3.45 9.29 -1.27
N MET A 9 -3.05 8.11 -0.82
CA MET A 9 -3.78 6.87 -1.03
C MET A 9 -4.60 6.56 0.22
N GLY A 10 -5.91 6.82 0.15
CA GLY A 10 -6.85 6.33 1.16
C GLY A 10 -7.11 4.85 0.95
N PHE A 11 -7.15 4.04 2.01
CA PHE A 11 -7.46 2.64 1.84
C PHE A 11 -8.79 2.24 2.47
N VAL A 12 -9.51 1.35 1.79
CA VAL A 12 -10.81 0.81 2.18
C VAL A 12 -10.68 -0.70 2.36
N ASN A 13 -10.92 -1.17 3.59
CA ASN A 13 -10.88 -2.58 3.89
C ASN A 13 -12.29 -3.18 3.80
N LEU A 14 -12.46 -4.19 2.94
CA LEU A 14 -13.73 -4.87 2.67
C LEU A 14 -13.87 -6.20 3.45
N THR A 15 -13.19 -6.31 4.61
CA THR A 15 -13.31 -7.49 5.48
C THR A 15 -14.54 -7.41 6.41
N ASP A 16 -15.03 -8.56 6.85
CA ASP A 16 -16.22 -8.70 7.70
C ASP A 16 -16.14 -7.92 9.03
N ASP A 17 -14.91 -7.66 9.54
CA ASP A 17 -14.68 -6.89 10.77
C ASP A 17 -14.86 -5.37 10.59
N SER A 18 -14.91 -4.88 9.35
CA SER A 18 -14.91 -3.45 9.05
C SER A 18 -16.31 -2.88 8.80
N PHE A 19 -17.24 -3.71 8.35
CA PHE A 19 -18.61 -3.31 7.98
C PHE A 19 -19.64 -4.36 8.45
N TYR A 20 -20.11 -4.26 9.67
CA TYR A 20 -21.22 -4.98 10.29
C TYR A 20 -21.10 -6.53 10.37
N ALA A 21 -20.90 -7.01 11.59
CA ALA A 21 -20.85 -8.44 11.96
C ALA A 21 -22.12 -9.28 11.69
N ALA A 22 -23.18 -8.72 11.11
CA ALA A 22 -24.47 -9.37 10.90
C ALA A 22 -24.76 -9.74 9.42
N SER A 23 -24.00 -9.23 8.44
CA SER A 23 -24.21 -9.58 7.04
C SER A 23 -22.93 -10.12 6.42
N ARG A 24 -23.00 -11.29 5.78
CA ARG A 24 -21.92 -11.90 4.98
C ARG A 24 -21.68 -11.18 3.64
N CYS A 25 -22.11 -9.92 3.50
CA CYS A 25 -22.01 -9.13 2.27
C CYS A 25 -21.47 -7.76 2.58
N VAL A 26 -20.58 -7.25 1.70
CA VAL A 26 -20.06 -5.88 1.75
C VAL A 26 -21.21 -4.89 1.56
N ASP A 27 -21.30 -3.88 2.44
CA ASP A 27 -22.26 -2.79 2.30
C ASP A 27 -21.74 -1.77 1.27
N VAL A 28 -22.05 -1.98 -0.01
CA VAL A 28 -21.61 -1.12 -1.11
C VAL A 28 -21.99 0.35 -0.92
N PRO A 29 -23.22 0.72 -0.52
CA PRO A 29 -23.56 2.12 -0.22
C PRO A 29 -22.66 2.78 0.83
N GLU A 30 -22.31 2.09 1.92
CA GLU A 30 -21.43 2.66 2.96
C GLU A 30 -19.97 2.78 2.46
N VAL A 31 -19.51 1.83 1.64
CA VAL A 31 -18.20 1.93 0.97
C VAL A 31 -18.17 3.13 0.03
N VAL A 32 -19.18 3.32 -0.80
CA VAL A 32 -19.32 4.47 -1.72
C VAL A 32 -19.30 5.79 -0.96
N LYS A 33 -19.98 5.87 0.17
CA LYS A 33 -19.97 7.04 1.05
C LYS A 33 -18.56 7.28 1.63
N THR A 34 -17.87 6.23 2.05
CA THR A 34 -16.49 6.32 2.53
C THR A 34 -15.54 6.82 1.45
N VAL A 35 -15.64 6.28 0.23
CA VAL A 35 -14.85 6.73 -0.92
C VAL A 35 -15.10 8.21 -1.21
N ARG A 36 -16.37 8.63 -1.24
CA ARG A 36 -16.72 10.06 -1.44
C ARG A 36 -16.07 10.95 -0.40
N ASN A 37 -16.18 10.60 0.88
CA ASN A 37 -15.56 11.37 1.97
C ASN A 37 -14.03 11.47 1.78
N MET A 38 -13.36 10.35 1.46
CA MET A 38 -11.92 10.37 1.20
C MET A 38 -11.53 11.26 0.01
N LEU A 39 -12.32 11.25 -1.06
CA LEU A 39 -12.09 12.12 -2.22
C LEU A 39 -12.30 13.59 -1.86
N ASP A 40 -13.35 13.92 -1.14
CA ASP A 40 -13.63 15.28 -0.66
C ASP A 40 -12.54 15.78 0.30
N GLU A 41 -11.94 14.92 1.09
CA GLU A 41 -10.80 15.17 1.97
C GLU A 41 -9.46 15.30 1.22
N GLY A 42 -9.39 14.88 -0.05
CA GLY A 42 -8.26 15.07 -0.94
C GLY A 42 -7.41 13.82 -1.21
N ALA A 43 -7.97 12.63 -1.07
CA ALA A 43 -7.36 11.41 -1.60
C ALA A 43 -7.22 11.52 -3.12
N THR A 44 -6.08 11.08 -3.66
CA THR A 44 -5.81 11.01 -5.10
C THR A 44 -5.95 9.59 -5.63
N ILE A 45 -5.84 8.60 -4.77
CA ILE A 45 -5.94 7.17 -5.06
C ILE A 45 -6.77 6.53 -3.95
N ILE A 46 -7.63 5.57 -4.30
CA ILE A 46 -8.33 4.71 -3.33
C ILE A 46 -7.83 3.27 -3.51
N ASP A 47 -7.36 2.68 -2.41
CA ASP A 47 -6.83 1.31 -2.37
C ASP A 47 -7.85 0.39 -1.71
N PHE A 48 -8.35 -0.61 -2.46
CA PHE A 48 -9.34 -1.57 -1.98
C PHE A 48 -8.67 -2.89 -1.63
N GLY A 49 -8.84 -3.35 -0.38
CA GLY A 49 -8.37 -4.65 0.08
C GLY A 49 -9.53 -5.48 0.65
N ALA A 50 -9.67 -6.72 0.21
CA ALA A 50 -10.69 -7.64 0.69
C ALA A 50 -10.14 -8.80 1.53
N CYS A 51 -8.83 -8.78 1.78
CA CYS A 51 -8.11 -9.68 2.67
C CYS A 51 -7.42 -8.88 3.78
N SER A 52 -7.43 -9.40 5.01
CA SER A 52 -6.70 -8.76 6.10
C SER A 52 -5.22 -9.14 6.04
N SER A 53 -4.34 -8.13 5.94
CA SER A 53 -2.88 -8.30 6.06
C SER A 53 -2.36 -8.16 7.50
N ARG A 54 -3.26 -8.06 8.50
CA ARG A 54 -2.87 -7.97 9.91
C ARG A 54 -2.18 -9.25 10.38
N PRO A 55 -1.20 -9.15 11.31
CA PRO A 55 -0.59 -10.33 11.90
C PRO A 55 -1.63 -11.30 12.48
N GLY A 56 -1.56 -12.58 12.11
CA GLY A 56 -2.45 -13.62 12.59
C GLY A 56 -3.79 -13.75 11.86
N SER A 57 -4.06 -12.92 10.83
CA SER A 57 -5.24 -13.10 10.00
C SER A 57 -5.13 -14.33 9.10
N GLU A 58 -6.25 -15.01 8.87
CA GLU A 58 -6.31 -16.07 7.86
C GLU A 58 -6.50 -15.44 6.47
N PRO A 59 -5.68 -15.83 5.48
CA PRO A 59 -5.87 -15.38 4.11
C PRO A 59 -7.16 -15.96 3.55
N VAL A 60 -7.91 -15.16 2.82
CA VAL A 60 -9.05 -15.63 2.02
C VAL A 60 -8.58 -16.05 0.63
N GLY A 61 -9.27 -17.03 0.02
CA GLY A 61 -8.97 -17.44 -1.35
C GLY A 61 -9.42 -16.39 -2.38
N PRO A 62 -8.94 -16.50 -3.62
CA PRO A 62 -9.21 -15.50 -4.67
C PRO A 62 -10.70 -15.37 -5.01
N GLU A 63 -11.49 -16.44 -4.91
CA GLU A 63 -12.93 -16.40 -5.18
C GLU A 63 -13.69 -15.55 -4.15
N GLU A 64 -13.36 -15.70 -2.87
CA GLU A 64 -13.99 -14.91 -1.80
C GLU A 64 -13.51 -13.46 -1.84
N GLU A 65 -12.23 -13.22 -2.14
CA GLU A 65 -11.69 -11.88 -2.33
C GLU A 65 -12.39 -11.17 -3.49
N TRP A 66 -12.52 -11.83 -4.63
CA TRP A 66 -13.22 -11.27 -5.79
C TRP A 66 -14.68 -10.96 -5.51
N LYS A 67 -15.40 -11.88 -4.84
CA LYS A 67 -16.80 -11.69 -4.47
C LYS A 67 -17.03 -10.42 -3.63
N ARG A 68 -16.06 -10.06 -2.79
CA ARG A 68 -16.10 -8.82 -2.00
C ARG A 68 -15.75 -7.59 -2.84
N LEU A 69 -14.78 -7.70 -3.73
CA LEU A 69 -14.29 -6.60 -4.56
C LEU A 69 -15.24 -6.23 -5.70
N GLU A 70 -15.78 -7.21 -6.43
CA GLU A 70 -16.54 -6.98 -7.67
C GLU A 70 -17.66 -5.95 -7.53
N PRO A 71 -18.59 -6.06 -6.58
CA PRO A 71 -19.72 -5.13 -6.49
C PRO A 71 -19.26 -3.69 -6.17
N VAL A 72 -18.21 -3.56 -5.36
CA VAL A 72 -17.63 -2.26 -5.00
C VAL A 72 -16.94 -1.63 -6.20
N LEU A 73 -16.08 -2.38 -6.89
CA LEU A 73 -15.31 -1.87 -8.03
C LEU A 73 -16.23 -1.43 -9.17
N ARG A 74 -17.31 -2.17 -9.42
CA ARG A 74 -18.32 -1.82 -10.42
C ARG A 74 -18.95 -0.47 -10.10
N GLU A 75 -19.47 -0.30 -8.90
CA GLU A 75 -20.15 0.92 -8.47
C GLU A 75 -19.20 2.12 -8.43
N VAL A 76 -18.00 1.93 -7.88
CA VAL A 76 -16.99 3.00 -7.77
C VAL A 76 -16.54 3.45 -9.17
N ARG A 77 -16.32 2.54 -10.10
CA ARG A 77 -15.91 2.90 -11.48
C ARG A 77 -17.02 3.61 -12.25
N GLU A 78 -18.28 3.23 -12.01
CA GLU A 78 -19.43 3.91 -12.60
C GLU A 78 -19.56 5.36 -12.08
N MET A 79 -19.41 5.56 -10.75
CA MET A 79 -19.54 6.88 -10.13
C MET A 79 -18.34 7.80 -10.40
N TRP A 80 -17.14 7.26 -10.49
CA TRP A 80 -15.88 8.01 -10.69
C TRP A 80 -15.03 7.36 -11.79
N PRO A 81 -15.36 7.59 -13.06
CA PRO A 81 -14.66 6.93 -14.19
C PRO A 81 -13.16 7.19 -14.25
N ASP A 82 -12.74 8.40 -13.80
CA ASP A 82 -11.33 8.84 -13.85
C ASP A 82 -10.57 8.61 -12.54
N LEU A 83 -11.20 8.01 -11.52
CA LEU A 83 -10.54 7.74 -10.26
C LEU A 83 -9.38 6.75 -10.45
N GLU A 84 -8.20 7.09 -9.93
CA GLU A 84 -7.09 6.16 -9.84
C GLU A 84 -7.36 5.15 -8.72
N ILE A 85 -7.66 3.91 -9.09
CA ILE A 85 -7.97 2.80 -8.18
C ILE A 85 -6.69 1.98 -7.98
N SER A 86 -6.50 1.53 -6.75
CA SER A 86 -5.53 0.50 -6.38
C SER A 86 -6.27 -0.70 -5.79
N ILE A 87 -5.76 -1.91 -6.02
CA ILE A 87 -6.33 -3.15 -5.47
C ILE A 87 -5.23 -3.90 -4.73
N ASP A 88 -5.42 -4.07 -3.41
CA ASP A 88 -4.53 -4.83 -2.51
C ASP A 88 -4.87 -6.31 -2.64
N THR A 89 -4.10 -7.02 -3.46
CA THR A 89 -4.26 -8.45 -3.75
C THR A 89 -2.94 -9.11 -4.15
N SER A 90 -2.77 -10.38 -3.75
CA SER A 90 -1.65 -11.24 -4.20
C SER A 90 -2.10 -12.28 -5.23
N TRP A 91 -3.33 -12.19 -5.75
CA TRP A 91 -3.89 -13.16 -6.69
C TRP A 91 -3.96 -12.62 -8.12
N ALA A 92 -3.22 -13.23 -9.05
CA ALA A 92 -3.28 -12.87 -10.46
C ALA A 92 -4.68 -13.05 -11.07
N SER A 93 -5.46 -14.02 -10.58
CA SER A 93 -6.85 -14.24 -11.04
C SER A 93 -7.76 -13.06 -10.66
N VAL A 94 -7.59 -12.47 -9.48
CA VAL A 94 -8.31 -11.26 -9.05
C VAL A 94 -7.90 -10.07 -9.92
N VAL A 95 -6.61 -9.91 -10.20
CA VAL A 95 -6.10 -8.86 -11.11
C VAL A 95 -6.72 -8.99 -12.50
N SER A 96 -6.80 -10.22 -13.05
CA SER A 96 -7.41 -10.43 -14.37
C SER A 96 -8.89 -10.03 -14.39
N GLN A 97 -9.67 -10.49 -13.42
CA GLN A 97 -11.10 -10.18 -13.32
C GLN A 97 -11.36 -8.68 -13.11
N ALA A 98 -10.53 -8.04 -12.27
CA ALA A 98 -10.62 -6.60 -12.05
C ALA A 98 -10.29 -5.81 -13.34
N TYR A 99 -9.28 -6.22 -14.08
CA TYR A 99 -8.94 -5.57 -15.34
C TYR A 99 -10.07 -5.69 -16.38
N ASP A 100 -10.71 -6.84 -16.46
CA ASP A 100 -11.86 -7.05 -17.36
C ASP A 100 -13.06 -6.18 -16.96
N LEU A 101 -13.23 -5.89 -15.65
CA LEU A 101 -14.34 -5.11 -15.12
C LEU A 101 -14.12 -3.60 -15.23
N ILE A 102 -12.96 -3.10 -14.77
CA ILE A 102 -12.71 -1.66 -14.57
C ILE A 102 -11.58 -1.08 -15.42
N GLY A 103 -10.93 -1.90 -16.25
CA GLY A 103 -9.78 -1.46 -17.05
C GLY A 103 -8.51 -1.30 -16.21
N LYS A 104 -7.72 -0.27 -16.47
CA LYS A 104 -6.44 -0.04 -15.79
C LYS A 104 -6.62 0.41 -14.33
N PHE A 105 -5.77 -0.12 -13.47
CA PHE A 105 -5.65 0.23 -12.05
C PHE A 105 -4.22 -0.04 -11.56
N ILE A 106 -3.93 0.25 -10.30
CA ILE A 106 -2.66 -0.07 -9.63
C ILE A 106 -2.82 -1.41 -8.90
N VAL A 107 -1.96 -2.37 -9.16
CA VAL A 107 -1.88 -3.61 -8.38
C VAL A 107 -1.02 -3.34 -7.15
N ASN A 108 -1.57 -3.47 -5.95
CA ASN A 108 -0.85 -3.35 -4.69
C ASN A 108 -0.65 -4.77 -4.11
N ASP A 109 0.55 -5.32 -4.30
CA ASP A 109 0.83 -6.69 -3.87
C ASP A 109 1.90 -6.70 -2.77
N ILE A 110 1.45 -7.03 -1.55
CA ILE A 110 2.31 -7.13 -0.36
C ILE A 110 3.38 -8.22 -0.48
N SER A 111 3.21 -9.16 -1.43
CA SER A 111 4.17 -10.23 -1.70
C SER A 111 5.16 -9.90 -2.82
N ALA A 112 4.97 -8.76 -3.51
CA ALA A 112 5.75 -8.39 -4.69
C ALA A 112 5.80 -9.51 -5.77
N GLY A 113 4.69 -10.24 -5.94
CA GLY A 113 4.56 -11.34 -6.90
C GLY A 113 5.17 -12.67 -6.44
N GLU A 114 5.51 -12.81 -5.15
CA GLU A 114 6.12 -14.05 -4.65
C GLU A 114 5.07 -15.12 -4.29
N ASP A 115 3.86 -14.69 -3.89
CA ASP A 115 2.79 -15.61 -3.49
C ASP A 115 2.07 -16.20 -4.71
N ASP A 116 2.06 -15.52 -5.87
CA ASP A 116 1.49 -16.03 -7.14
C ASP A 116 2.47 -15.85 -8.31
N PRO A 117 3.06 -16.92 -8.85
CA PRO A 117 4.01 -16.84 -9.98
C PRO A 117 3.43 -16.22 -11.28
N GLN A 118 2.09 -16.16 -11.42
CA GLN A 118 1.43 -15.55 -12.58
C GLN A 118 1.29 -14.03 -12.45
N MET A 119 1.50 -13.44 -11.25
CA MET A 119 1.28 -12.02 -10.98
C MET A 119 2.12 -11.13 -11.90
N LEU A 120 3.44 -11.20 -11.84
CA LEU A 120 4.31 -10.33 -12.65
C LEU A 120 4.14 -10.52 -14.16
N PRO A 121 4.05 -11.77 -14.70
CA PRO A 121 3.73 -11.98 -16.12
C PRO A 121 2.42 -11.32 -16.55
N LEU A 122 1.37 -11.39 -15.73
CA LEU A 122 0.07 -10.78 -16.00
C LEU A 122 0.17 -9.25 -15.99
N VAL A 123 0.74 -8.67 -14.93
CA VAL A 123 0.92 -7.23 -14.77
C VAL A 123 1.69 -6.64 -15.96
N GLY A 124 2.79 -7.27 -16.35
CA GLY A 124 3.58 -6.82 -17.50
C GLY A 124 2.81 -6.90 -18.83
N ARG A 125 2.04 -7.99 -19.06
CA ARG A 125 1.21 -8.15 -20.25
C ARG A 125 0.10 -7.10 -20.34
N LEU A 126 -0.55 -6.78 -19.22
CA LEU A 126 -1.64 -5.80 -19.14
C LEU A 126 -1.12 -4.34 -19.08
N GLY A 127 0.18 -4.15 -18.84
CA GLY A 127 0.79 -2.82 -18.69
C GLY A 127 0.25 -2.05 -17.50
N LEU A 128 0.00 -2.75 -16.39
CA LEU A 128 -0.47 -2.17 -15.14
C LEU A 128 0.70 -1.62 -14.31
N ARG A 129 0.42 -0.60 -13.50
CA ARG A 129 1.33 -0.14 -12.45
C ARG A 129 1.30 -1.12 -11.29
N PHE A 130 2.45 -1.35 -10.66
CA PHE A 130 2.60 -2.35 -9.60
C PHE A 130 3.24 -1.74 -8.35
N ILE A 131 2.66 -1.94 -7.19
CA ILE A 131 3.30 -1.64 -5.91
C ILE A 131 3.93 -2.93 -5.40
N ALA A 132 5.25 -2.91 -5.25
CA ALA A 132 6.03 -4.00 -4.69
C ALA A 132 6.39 -3.68 -3.25
N MET A 133 5.92 -4.50 -2.29
CA MET A 133 6.26 -4.33 -0.89
C MET A 133 7.28 -5.38 -0.43
N HIS A 134 8.23 -4.95 0.41
CA HIS A 134 9.14 -5.87 1.09
C HIS A 134 8.48 -6.48 2.32
N LYS A 135 8.36 -7.80 2.34
CA LYS A 135 8.03 -8.61 3.53
C LYS A 135 9.00 -9.80 3.66
N ARG A 136 8.98 -10.47 4.80
CA ARG A 136 9.53 -11.83 5.02
C ARG A 136 8.45 -12.69 5.66
N GLY A 137 8.27 -13.90 5.15
CA GLY A 137 7.24 -14.81 5.63
C GLY A 137 5.81 -14.38 5.30
N ASP A 138 4.86 -15.04 5.93
CA ASP A 138 3.43 -14.78 5.83
C ASP A 138 2.88 -14.03 7.07
N SER A 139 1.57 -13.79 7.13
CA SER A 139 0.90 -13.09 8.25
C SER A 139 1.15 -13.76 9.61
N ARG A 140 1.43 -15.06 9.67
CA ARG A 140 1.65 -15.83 10.89
C ARG A 140 3.11 -15.83 11.33
N THR A 141 4.06 -15.81 10.38
CA THR A 141 5.49 -15.98 10.63
C THR A 141 6.29 -14.69 10.57
N MET A 142 5.81 -13.66 9.87
CA MET A 142 6.55 -12.43 9.61
C MET A 142 7.06 -11.71 10.86
N GLN A 143 6.35 -11.79 12.00
CA GLN A 143 6.77 -11.09 13.22
C GLN A 143 7.99 -11.73 13.90
N SER A 144 8.30 -12.98 13.59
CA SER A 144 9.51 -13.68 14.07
C SER A 144 10.70 -13.57 13.11
N MET A 145 10.48 -13.11 11.87
CA MET A 145 11.51 -13.03 10.82
C MET A 145 12.19 -11.64 10.77
N THR A 146 12.65 -11.18 11.92
CA THR A 146 13.24 -9.83 12.09
C THR A 146 14.76 -9.84 12.20
N ASP A 147 15.40 -10.93 11.84
CA ASP A 147 16.85 -11.07 11.86
C ASP A 147 17.48 -10.43 10.62
N TYR A 148 18.06 -9.25 10.78
CA TYR A 148 18.76 -8.48 9.77
C TYR A 148 20.12 -8.06 10.31
N GLU A 149 21.16 -8.17 9.50
CA GLU A 149 22.47 -7.54 9.78
C GLU A 149 22.35 -6.01 9.57
N ASP A 150 21.84 -5.58 8.42
CA ASP A 150 21.44 -4.21 8.13
C ASP A 150 20.11 -4.22 7.36
N VAL A 151 19.02 -3.87 8.06
CA VAL A 151 17.67 -3.88 7.48
C VAL A 151 17.54 -2.96 6.26
N VAL A 152 18.28 -1.86 6.20
CA VAL A 152 18.20 -0.91 5.08
C VAL A 152 18.86 -1.48 3.84
N GLU A 153 20.08 -1.99 3.97
CA GLU A 153 20.83 -2.55 2.84
C GLU A 153 20.18 -3.85 2.34
N GLU A 154 19.66 -4.70 3.24
CA GLU A 154 18.99 -5.93 2.82
C GLU A 154 17.67 -5.66 2.08
N VAL A 155 16.89 -4.66 2.53
CA VAL A 155 15.68 -4.25 1.79
C VAL A 155 16.05 -3.61 0.44
N ILE A 156 17.14 -2.86 0.36
CA ILE A 156 17.65 -2.35 -0.93
C ILE A 156 18.06 -3.51 -1.85
N CYS A 157 18.74 -4.53 -1.33
CA CYS A 157 19.11 -5.72 -2.11
C CYS A 157 17.87 -6.45 -2.63
N TYR A 158 16.85 -6.62 -1.79
CA TYR A 158 15.57 -7.19 -2.21
C TYR A 158 14.97 -6.45 -3.41
N PHE A 159 14.94 -5.11 -3.38
CA PHE A 159 14.40 -4.34 -4.51
C PHE A 159 15.28 -4.36 -5.76
N LYS A 160 16.59 -4.58 -5.64
CA LYS A 160 17.44 -4.85 -6.81
C LYS A 160 17.05 -6.17 -7.49
N GLU A 161 16.79 -7.21 -6.71
CA GLU A 161 16.33 -8.50 -7.22
C GLU A 161 14.92 -8.40 -7.80
N PHE A 162 14.01 -7.69 -7.12
CA PHE A 162 12.67 -7.43 -7.63
C PHE A 162 12.71 -6.69 -8.97
N ALA A 163 13.51 -5.63 -9.10
CA ALA A 163 13.63 -4.87 -10.35
C ALA A 163 14.07 -5.76 -11.52
N ALA A 164 15.01 -6.68 -11.29
CA ALA A 164 15.42 -7.65 -12.31
C ALA A 164 14.29 -8.64 -12.67
N LYS A 165 13.45 -9.05 -11.69
CA LYS A 165 12.25 -9.86 -11.94
C LYS A 165 11.20 -9.06 -12.74
N ALA A 166 10.95 -7.81 -12.37
CA ALA A 166 10.01 -6.90 -13.02
C ALA A 166 10.39 -6.67 -14.50
N GLU A 167 11.67 -6.40 -14.77
CA GLU A 167 12.19 -6.22 -16.13
C GLU A 167 11.97 -7.47 -16.99
N ARG A 168 12.33 -8.66 -16.50
CA ARG A 168 12.11 -9.93 -17.22
C ARG A 168 10.64 -10.21 -17.55
N ASN A 169 9.71 -9.70 -16.73
CA ASN A 169 8.27 -9.85 -16.92
C ASN A 169 7.63 -8.64 -17.61
N SER A 170 8.42 -7.70 -18.16
CA SER A 170 7.94 -6.51 -18.86
C SER A 170 7.06 -5.58 -18.02
N VAL A 171 7.19 -5.62 -16.70
CA VAL A 171 6.61 -4.62 -15.78
C VAL A 171 7.38 -3.33 -15.98
N LYS A 172 6.70 -2.26 -16.43
CA LYS A 172 7.36 -1.00 -16.84
C LYS A 172 7.29 0.09 -15.78
N ASP A 173 6.28 0.08 -14.93
CA ASP A 173 6.02 1.08 -13.91
C ASP A 173 5.71 0.39 -12.59
N TRP A 174 6.55 0.63 -11.59
CA TRP A 174 6.36 0.08 -10.27
C TRP A 174 6.73 1.08 -9.16
N ILE A 175 6.13 0.89 -8.00
CA ILE A 175 6.26 1.71 -6.81
C ILE A 175 6.88 0.84 -5.73
N LEU A 176 7.86 1.38 -5.03
CA LEU A 176 8.56 0.73 -3.93
C LEU A 176 7.87 1.01 -2.61
N ASP A 177 7.40 -0.03 -1.91
CA ASP A 177 6.98 0.05 -0.50
C ASP A 177 7.99 -0.67 0.40
N PRO A 178 8.72 0.03 1.27
CA PRO A 178 9.69 -0.61 2.17
C PRO A 178 9.08 -1.58 3.18
N GLY A 179 7.76 -1.66 3.30
CA GLY A 179 7.05 -2.60 4.15
C GLY A 179 7.20 -2.28 5.64
N PHE A 180 6.91 -1.04 6.06
CA PHE A 180 6.88 -0.68 7.47
C PHE A 180 5.90 -1.56 8.26
N GLY A 181 6.36 -2.15 9.37
CA GLY A 181 5.56 -3.03 10.23
C GLY A 181 5.53 -4.50 9.79
N PHE A 182 6.09 -4.84 8.62
CA PHE A 182 6.18 -6.20 8.12
C PHE A 182 7.58 -6.79 8.34
N ALA A 183 7.66 -7.87 9.12
CA ALA A 183 8.94 -8.55 9.44
C ALA A 183 10.04 -7.59 9.94
N LYS A 184 9.70 -6.59 10.73
CA LYS A 184 10.63 -5.59 11.24
C LYS A 184 10.29 -5.21 12.68
N THR A 185 11.29 -5.15 13.55
CA THR A 185 11.13 -4.60 14.89
C THR A 185 10.83 -3.10 14.87
N VAL A 186 10.39 -2.54 15.99
CA VAL A 186 10.20 -1.09 16.14
C VAL A 186 11.47 -0.33 15.78
N SER A 187 12.61 -0.73 16.30
CA SER A 187 13.90 -0.09 16.04
C SER A 187 14.28 -0.11 14.56
N GLN A 188 14.09 -1.25 13.88
CA GLN A 188 14.35 -1.41 12.46
C GLN A 188 13.43 -0.54 11.60
N ASN A 189 12.14 -0.42 11.96
CA ASN A 189 11.23 0.50 11.28
C ASN A 189 11.70 1.96 11.38
N TYR A 190 12.16 2.41 12.55
CA TYR A 190 12.74 3.75 12.70
C TYR A 190 14.08 3.90 11.97
N GLN A 191 14.91 2.85 11.90
CA GLN A 191 16.14 2.84 11.09
C GLN A 191 15.81 3.03 9.60
N MET A 192 14.82 2.31 9.09
CA MET A 192 14.30 2.46 7.73
C MET A 192 13.81 3.89 7.47
N MET A 193 12.99 4.44 8.37
CA MET A 193 12.46 5.82 8.24
C MET A 193 13.57 6.86 8.18
N ARG A 194 14.59 6.76 9.03
CA ARG A 194 15.76 7.68 9.01
C ARG A 194 16.58 7.59 7.74
N ASN A 195 16.54 6.45 7.05
CA ASN A 195 17.33 6.15 5.85
C ASN A 195 16.47 6.03 4.59
N LEU A 196 15.21 6.47 4.62
CA LEU A 196 14.27 6.30 3.49
C LEU A 196 14.83 6.87 2.18
N ARG A 197 15.57 7.97 2.24
CA ARG A 197 16.22 8.60 1.08
C ARG A 197 17.20 7.66 0.34
N LYS A 198 17.78 6.67 1.02
CA LYS A 198 18.67 5.69 0.39
C LYS A 198 17.96 4.80 -0.65
N PHE A 199 16.63 4.65 -0.52
CA PHE A 199 15.81 3.91 -1.49
C PHE A 199 15.58 4.69 -2.79
N ARG A 200 15.80 6.01 -2.82
CA ARG A 200 15.73 6.82 -4.03
C ARG A 200 17.00 6.67 -4.87
N ARG A 201 17.06 5.61 -5.64
CA ARG A 201 18.18 5.25 -6.51
C ARG A 201 17.69 4.49 -7.74
N PRO A 202 18.50 4.37 -8.80
CA PRO A 202 18.20 3.48 -9.92
C PRO A 202 18.17 2.01 -9.47
N TYR A 203 17.26 1.24 -10.07
CA TYR A 203 17.14 -0.20 -9.90
C TYR A 203 17.04 -0.85 -11.29
N ALA A 204 18.05 -1.63 -11.70
CA ALA A 204 18.15 -2.20 -13.04
C ALA A 204 17.94 -1.11 -14.13
N SER A 205 17.00 -1.27 -15.06
CA SER A 205 16.66 -0.28 -16.09
C SER A 205 15.71 0.84 -15.59
N PHE A 206 15.23 0.76 -14.36
CA PHE A 206 14.32 1.77 -13.79
C PHE A 206 15.13 2.93 -13.19
N GLU A 207 14.83 4.17 -13.58
CA GLU A 207 15.60 5.33 -13.10
C GLU A 207 15.44 5.53 -11.59
N MET A 208 14.24 5.79 -11.12
CA MET A 208 13.90 5.94 -9.70
C MET A 208 12.43 5.65 -9.51
N PRO A 209 12.06 4.47 -8.99
CA PRO A 209 10.67 4.19 -8.66
C PRO A 209 10.14 5.17 -7.61
N LYS A 210 8.85 5.50 -7.66
CA LYS A 210 8.18 6.22 -6.58
C LYS A 210 8.27 5.40 -5.29
N ILE A 211 8.29 6.10 -4.15
CA ILE A 211 8.30 5.47 -2.82
C ILE A 211 6.94 5.68 -2.15
N LEU A 212 6.26 4.58 -1.84
CA LEU A 212 5.09 4.55 -0.98
C LEU A 212 5.48 4.34 0.47
N VAL A 213 4.83 5.06 1.38
CA VAL A 213 4.99 4.89 2.82
C VAL A 213 3.63 4.67 3.48
N GLY A 214 3.47 3.49 4.08
CA GLY A 214 2.29 3.10 4.86
C GLY A 214 2.64 2.93 6.34
N VAL A 215 2.57 4.00 7.14
CA VAL A 215 2.87 3.98 8.59
C VAL A 215 1.66 4.34 9.46
N SER A 216 0.52 4.68 8.84
CA SER A 216 -0.66 5.17 9.52
C SER A 216 -1.11 4.22 10.64
N ARG A 217 -1.11 4.71 11.88
CA ARG A 217 -1.55 4.04 13.11
C ARG A 217 -0.89 2.67 13.35
N LYS A 218 0.34 2.45 12.82
CA LYS A 218 1.05 1.17 12.95
C LYS A 218 1.73 1.00 14.31
N SER A 219 2.02 -0.27 14.64
CA SER A 219 2.60 -0.67 15.94
C SER A 219 3.95 -0.02 16.26
N MET A 220 4.71 0.37 15.23
CA MET A 220 5.94 1.14 15.43
C MET A 220 5.71 2.49 16.10
N ILE A 221 4.48 3.03 16.05
CA ILE A 221 4.08 4.30 16.66
C ILE A 221 3.52 4.05 18.06
N TYR A 222 2.43 3.26 18.16
CA TYR A 222 1.67 3.17 19.39
C TYR A 222 2.33 2.30 20.48
N LYS A 223 3.07 1.23 20.11
CA LYS A 223 3.73 0.36 21.09
C LYS A 223 4.79 1.08 21.94
N PRO A 224 5.76 1.83 21.35
CA PRO A 224 6.78 2.52 22.15
C PRO A 224 6.24 3.67 23.00
N LEU A 225 5.05 4.18 22.67
CA LEU A 225 4.42 5.28 23.38
C LEU A 225 3.35 4.81 24.37
N GLU A 226 3.08 3.50 24.42
CA GLU A 226 2.08 2.87 25.28
C GLU A 226 0.67 3.49 25.12
N ILE A 227 0.32 3.84 23.87
CA ILE A 227 -0.97 4.39 23.47
C ILE A 227 -1.73 3.41 22.58
N THR A 228 -3.00 3.71 22.28
CA THR A 228 -3.79 2.91 21.34
C THR A 228 -3.56 3.31 19.88
N PRO A 229 -3.93 2.47 18.90
CA PRO A 229 -3.89 2.85 17.48
C PRO A 229 -4.74 4.10 17.17
N GLU A 230 -5.87 4.28 17.89
CA GLU A 230 -6.78 5.43 17.73
C GLU A 230 -6.09 6.74 18.18
N GLU A 231 -5.31 6.68 19.23
CA GLU A 231 -4.55 7.84 19.78
C GLU A 231 -3.31 8.18 18.95
N ALA A 232 -2.86 7.29 18.04
CA ALA A 232 -1.62 7.44 17.30
C ALA A 232 -1.70 8.43 16.11
N LEU A 233 -2.82 9.12 15.89
CA LEU A 233 -3.00 10.04 14.77
C LEU A 233 -1.99 11.20 14.75
N PRO A 234 -1.76 11.95 15.85
CA PRO A 234 -0.78 13.05 15.82
C PRO A 234 0.64 12.58 15.48
N GLN A 235 1.08 11.45 16.05
CA GLN A 235 2.40 10.88 15.82
C GLN A 235 2.54 10.30 14.41
N THR A 236 1.43 9.80 13.85
CA THR A 236 1.37 9.39 12.44
C THR A 236 1.71 10.57 11.54
N GLN A 237 1.16 11.76 11.79
CA GLN A 237 1.44 12.95 10.97
C GLN A 237 2.90 13.40 11.09
N VAL A 238 3.54 13.25 12.25
CA VAL A 238 4.98 13.49 12.40
C VAL A 238 5.80 12.56 11.50
N LEU A 239 5.44 11.27 11.44
CA LEU A 239 6.12 10.31 10.57
C LEU A 239 5.81 10.54 9.09
N HIS A 240 4.61 10.97 8.74
CA HIS A 240 4.27 11.38 7.37
C HIS A 240 5.15 12.56 6.93
N LEU A 241 5.26 13.61 7.76
CA LEU A 241 6.15 14.75 7.46
C LEU A 241 7.61 14.29 7.28
N LYS A 242 8.10 13.43 8.18
CA LYS A 242 9.45 12.86 8.06
C LYS A 242 9.62 12.08 6.77
N ALA A 243 8.67 11.23 6.42
CA ALA A 243 8.70 10.45 5.18
C ALA A 243 8.77 11.34 3.94
N LEU A 244 7.98 12.41 3.89
CA LEU A 244 7.99 13.40 2.80
C LEU A 244 9.36 14.10 2.68
N GLN A 245 9.95 14.51 3.80
CA GLN A 245 11.30 15.11 3.85
C GLN A 245 12.38 14.13 3.36
N GLU A 246 12.21 12.85 3.63
CA GLU A 246 13.11 11.78 3.18
C GLU A 246 12.79 11.27 1.76
N GLY A 247 11.77 11.82 1.11
CA GLY A 247 11.53 11.58 -0.29
C GLY A 247 10.38 10.64 -0.63
N ALA A 248 9.45 10.34 0.29
CA ALA A 248 8.22 9.63 -0.04
C ALA A 248 7.41 10.38 -1.11
N ASP A 249 6.89 9.67 -2.10
CA ASP A 249 6.05 10.20 -3.17
C ASP A 249 4.58 9.89 -2.97
N MET A 250 4.26 8.92 -2.10
CA MET A 250 2.92 8.45 -1.82
C MET A 250 2.78 8.10 -0.34
N LEU A 251 1.67 8.50 0.27
CA LEU A 251 1.30 8.13 1.64
C LEU A 251 0.03 7.28 1.61
N ARG A 252 0.11 6.04 2.14
CA ARG A 252 -1.08 5.17 2.32
C ARG A 252 -1.62 5.35 3.73
N VAL A 253 -2.86 5.84 3.83
CA VAL A 253 -3.39 6.45 5.06
C VAL A 253 -4.81 6.03 5.39
N HIS A 254 -5.15 6.02 6.70
CA HIS A 254 -6.52 5.96 7.20
C HIS A 254 -7.17 7.36 7.19
N ASP A 255 -6.40 8.39 7.57
CA ASP A 255 -6.87 9.73 7.92
C ASP A 255 -6.44 10.69 6.79
N VAL A 256 -7.24 10.76 5.74
CA VAL A 256 -6.93 11.49 4.49
C VAL A 256 -6.82 13.00 4.75
N ALA A 257 -7.78 13.58 5.48
CA ALA A 257 -7.79 15.02 5.76
C ALA A 257 -6.53 15.48 6.49
N GLU A 258 -6.06 14.72 7.49
CA GLU A 258 -4.86 15.03 8.26
C GLU A 258 -3.59 14.84 7.44
N ALA A 259 -3.54 13.78 6.60
CA ALA A 259 -2.44 13.57 5.67
C ALA A 259 -2.35 14.72 4.65
N LYS A 260 -3.49 15.19 4.13
CA LYS A 260 -3.57 16.35 3.22
C LYS A 260 -3.00 17.61 3.87
N ARG A 261 -3.39 17.92 5.11
CA ARG A 261 -2.85 19.06 5.86
C ARG A 261 -1.34 18.92 6.09
N THR A 262 -0.86 17.70 6.35
CA THR A 262 0.59 17.44 6.50
C THR A 262 1.34 17.69 5.20
N VAL A 263 0.81 17.27 4.04
CA VAL A 263 1.38 17.57 2.72
C VAL A 263 1.42 19.07 2.46
N GLU A 264 0.36 19.81 2.82
CA GLU A 264 0.32 21.27 2.68
C GLU A 264 1.37 21.97 3.55
N VAL A 265 1.57 21.52 4.79
CA VAL A 265 2.64 22.01 5.66
C VAL A 265 4.01 21.69 5.08
N TYR A 266 4.22 20.46 4.60
CA TYR A 266 5.47 20.06 3.94
C TYR A 266 5.83 21.01 2.78
N TRP A 267 4.87 21.39 1.91
CA TRP A 267 5.11 22.32 0.81
C TRP A 267 5.47 23.74 1.26
N ARG A 268 5.06 24.15 2.45
CA ARG A 268 5.43 25.44 3.03
C ARG A 268 6.84 25.43 3.64
N LEU A 269 7.40 24.26 3.92
CA LEU A 269 8.76 24.06 4.45
C LEU A 269 9.81 23.89 3.33
N CYS A 270 9.39 23.63 2.11
CA CYS A 270 10.25 23.53 0.92
C CYS A 270 10.36 24.87 0.20
#